data_fbc62f949c5f97a43f7089e63a429942
#
_entry.id   fbc62f949c5f97a43f7089e63a429942
#
_cell.length_a   1.000
_cell.length_b   1.000
_cell.length_c   1.000
_cell.angle_alpha   90.00
_cell.angle_beta   90.00
_cell.angle_gamma   90.00
#
_symmetry.space_group_name_H-M   'P 1'
#
loop_
_entity.id
_entity.type
_entity.pdbx_description
1 polymer ?
#
loop_
_entity_poly.entity_id
_entity_poly.type
_entity_poly.pdbx_seq_one_letter_code
_entity_poly.pdbx_strand_id
1 'polypeptide(L)'
;MSQATLTDVSLDPILERLTQLAQLEHDWDSYGALAVSPVAFVKACQLLIHVKYSLSSLVGDRILPYDAAPIANGSLQLEWRSPQGNLEVEIKPDMSFSYLLIKGEGSERKFDEKNEVSLSEVLNVVSQLATIIQISSQNCHDPSFLNNN
;
A
#
# COMPACT_ATOMS: atom_id res chain seq x y z
N MET A 1 -24.70 16.53 0.46
CA MET A 1 -24.53 15.11 0.46
C MET A 1 -23.84 14.47 -0.74
N SER A 2 -24.23 14.79 -1.95
CA SER A 2 -23.65 14.20 -3.15
C SER A 2 -22.18 14.52 -3.35
N GLN A 3 -21.68 15.56 -2.73
CA GLN A 3 -20.28 15.98 -2.89
C GLN A 3 -19.28 15.01 -2.28
N ALA A 4 -19.70 14.27 -1.25
CA ALA A 4 -18.81 13.32 -0.60
C ALA A 4 -18.42 12.15 -1.50
N THR A 5 -19.26 11.81 -2.48
CA THR A 5 -19.03 10.63 -3.31
C THR A 5 -17.89 10.80 -4.30
N LEU A 6 -17.53 12.04 -4.70
CA LEU A 6 -16.48 12.29 -5.68
C LEU A 6 -15.07 12.06 -5.12
N THR A 7 -14.89 12.25 -3.81
CA THR A 7 -13.60 12.10 -3.15
C THR A 7 -13.61 10.96 -2.14
N ASP A 8 -14.74 10.27 -2.00
CA ASP A 8 -14.86 9.18 -1.05
C ASP A 8 -14.25 7.91 -1.63
N VAL A 9 -13.16 7.45 -1.01
CA VAL A 9 -12.42 6.26 -1.42
C VAL A 9 -12.91 5.09 -0.59
N SER A 10 -13.35 4.01 -1.26
CA SER A 10 -13.81 2.82 -0.58
C SER A 10 -12.65 1.93 -0.17
N LEU A 11 -12.63 1.52 1.10
CA LEU A 11 -11.69 0.51 1.60
C LEU A 11 -12.18 -0.91 1.36
N ASP A 12 -13.41 -1.10 0.88
CA ASP A 12 -14.04 -2.42 0.82
C ASP A 12 -13.22 -3.48 0.08
N PRO A 13 -12.66 -3.21 -1.11
CA PRO A 13 -11.90 -4.25 -1.82
C PRO A 13 -10.70 -4.75 -1.04
N ILE A 14 -9.91 -3.85 -0.44
CA ILE A 14 -8.72 -4.28 0.29
C ILE A 14 -9.07 -4.88 1.66
N LEU A 15 -10.11 -4.37 2.33
CA LEU A 15 -10.59 -4.95 3.59
C LEU A 15 -11.14 -6.36 3.37
N GLU A 16 -11.84 -6.59 2.27
CA GLU A 16 -12.32 -7.92 1.92
C GLU A 16 -11.16 -8.89 1.73
N ARG A 17 -10.11 -8.46 1.02
CA ARG A 17 -8.91 -9.27 0.85
C ARG A 17 -8.25 -9.59 2.18
N LEU A 18 -8.08 -8.60 3.06
CA LEU A 18 -7.50 -8.81 4.38
C LEU A 18 -8.33 -9.77 5.23
N THR A 19 -9.66 -9.67 5.14
CA THR A 19 -10.56 -10.56 5.87
C THR A 19 -10.38 -12.01 5.40
N GLN A 20 -10.23 -12.23 4.10
CA GLN A 20 -9.94 -13.55 3.55
C GLN A 20 -8.62 -14.10 4.09
N LEU A 21 -7.57 -13.27 4.13
CA LEU A 21 -6.27 -13.68 4.65
C LEU A 21 -6.30 -13.99 6.14
N ALA A 22 -7.09 -13.24 6.90
CA ALA A 22 -7.24 -13.47 8.34
C ALA A 22 -7.91 -14.80 8.67
N GLN A 23 -8.58 -15.43 7.71
CA GLN A 23 -9.24 -16.73 7.88
C GLN A 23 -8.32 -17.92 7.60
N LEU A 24 -7.11 -17.69 7.10
CA LEU A 24 -6.15 -18.75 6.85
C LEU A 24 -5.74 -19.39 8.17
N GLU A 25 -5.69 -20.72 8.18
CA GLU A 25 -5.26 -21.49 9.35
C GLU A 25 -3.76 -21.77 9.30
N HIS A 26 -3.19 -22.22 10.41
CA HIS A 26 -1.81 -22.68 10.43
C HIS A 26 -1.60 -23.75 9.35
N ASP A 27 -0.42 -23.72 8.74
CA ASP A 27 -0.05 -24.62 7.64
C ASP A 27 -0.86 -24.38 6.34
N TRP A 28 -1.31 -23.12 6.13
CA TRP A 28 -2.09 -22.75 4.94
C TRP A 28 -1.31 -22.93 3.62
N ASP A 29 0.03 -22.96 3.69
CA ASP A 29 0.89 -23.16 2.52
C ASP A 29 1.38 -24.61 2.38
N SER A 30 1.00 -25.50 3.30
CA SER A 30 1.48 -26.88 3.42
C SER A 30 2.97 -27.03 3.75
N TYR A 31 3.59 -25.94 4.18
CA TYR A 31 5.01 -25.89 4.59
C TYR A 31 5.19 -25.34 6.00
N GLY A 32 4.14 -25.37 6.81
CA GLY A 32 4.23 -24.95 8.21
C GLY A 32 4.04 -23.46 8.44
N ALA A 33 3.48 -22.74 7.49
CA ALA A 33 3.24 -21.30 7.65
C ALA A 33 2.29 -21.04 8.81
N LEU A 34 2.56 -19.97 9.57
CA LEU A 34 1.69 -19.52 10.64
C LEU A 34 0.49 -18.78 10.06
N ALA A 35 -0.66 -18.92 10.73
CA ALA A 35 -1.81 -18.09 10.43
C ALA A 35 -1.46 -16.61 10.59
N VAL A 36 -2.15 -15.74 9.86
CA VAL A 36 -1.96 -14.30 9.99
C VAL A 36 -2.25 -13.87 11.42
N SER A 37 -1.32 -13.13 12.01
CA SER A 37 -1.46 -12.62 13.38
C SER A 37 -2.66 -11.66 13.46
N PRO A 38 -3.56 -11.82 14.46
CA PRO A 38 -4.63 -10.84 14.68
C PRO A 38 -4.11 -9.43 14.91
N VAL A 39 -2.94 -9.28 15.53
CA VAL A 39 -2.30 -7.98 15.76
C VAL A 39 -1.88 -7.37 14.42
N ALA A 40 -1.26 -8.15 13.54
CA ALA A 40 -0.88 -7.69 12.20
C ALA A 40 -2.11 -7.24 11.40
N PHE A 41 -3.20 -8.00 11.48
CA PHE A 41 -4.46 -7.64 10.82
C PHE A 41 -5.00 -6.28 11.31
N VAL A 42 -5.06 -6.09 12.64
CA VAL A 42 -5.55 -4.83 13.22
C VAL A 42 -4.66 -3.66 12.80
N LYS A 43 -3.35 -3.84 12.83
CA LYS A 43 -2.41 -2.78 12.42
C LYS A 43 -2.53 -2.45 10.94
N ALA A 44 -2.77 -3.44 10.09
CA ALA A 44 -3.02 -3.21 8.67
C ALA A 44 -4.28 -2.36 8.48
N CYS A 45 -5.36 -2.67 9.18
CA CYS A 45 -6.60 -1.88 9.11
C CYS A 45 -6.38 -0.44 9.57
N GLN A 46 -5.64 -0.25 10.66
CA GLN A 46 -5.31 1.09 11.17
C GLN A 46 -4.51 1.89 10.12
N LEU A 47 -3.52 1.26 9.51
CA LEU A 47 -2.72 1.90 8.46
C LEU A 47 -3.61 2.35 7.30
N LEU A 48 -4.51 1.48 6.83
CA LEU A 48 -5.38 1.79 5.70
C LEU A 48 -6.33 2.95 6.01
N ILE A 49 -6.86 3.02 7.23
CA ILE A 49 -7.72 4.12 7.66
C ILE A 49 -6.94 5.43 7.63
N HIS A 50 -5.71 5.44 8.17
CA HIS A 50 -4.86 6.62 8.13
C HIS A 50 -4.52 7.05 6.70
N VAL A 51 -4.20 6.10 5.83
CA VAL A 51 -3.92 6.37 4.41
C VAL A 51 -5.14 7.01 3.74
N LYS A 52 -6.32 6.43 3.95
CA LYS A 52 -7.55 6.96 3.36
C LYS A 52 -7.80 8.40 3.76
N TYR A 53 -7.76 8.70 5.06
CA TYR A 53 -8.14 10.02 5.54
C TYR A 53 -7.07 11.08 5.34
N SER A 54 -5.80 10.68 5.24
CA SER A 54 -4.69 11.64 5.12
C SER A 54 -4.29 11.91 3.68
N LEU A 55 -4.44 10.92 2.78
CA LEU A 55 -3.79 10.97 1.48
C LEU A 55 -4.73 10.80 0.29
N SER A 56 -6.00 10.41 0.49
CA SER A 56 -6.91 10.13 -0.63
C SER A 56 -7.16 11.35 -1.52
N SER A 57 -7.05 12.56 -0.98
CA SER A 57 -7.23 13.79 -1.75
C SER A 57 -6.14 13.99 -2.82
N LEU A 58 -5.01 13.31 -2.71
CA LEU A 58 -3.91 13.45 -3.66
C LEU A 58 -4.13 12.68 -4.95
N VAL A 59 -4.49 11.39 -4.85
CA VAL A 59 -4.57 10.50 -6.00
C VAL A 59 -5.81 9.60 -5.98
N GLY A 60 -6.77 9.86 -5.09
CA GLY A 60 -8.00 9.06 -4.98
C GLY A 60 -7.71 7.64 -4.53
N ASP A 61 -8.39 6.67 -5.13
CA ASP A 61 -8.29 5.26 -4.76
C ASP A 61 -6.93 4.63 -5.07
N ARG A 62 -6.11 5.26 -5.91
CA ARG A 62 -4.76 4.77 -6.20
C ARG A 62 -3.83 4.86 -5.00
N ILE A 63 -4.22 5.54 -3.92
CA ILE A 63 -3.47 5.55 -2.68
C ILE A 63 -3.63 4.26 -1.87
N LEU A 64 -4.63 3.45 -2.19
CA LEU A 64 -4.84 2.18 -1.52
C LEU A 64 -3.96 1.09 -2.11
N PRO A 65 -3.58 0.07 -1.33
CA PRO A 65 -2.79 -1.02 -1.86
C PRO A 65 -3.49 -1.73 -3.02
N TYR A 66 -2.69 -2.18 -3.96
CA TYR A 66 -3.14 -3.04 -5.06
C TYR A 66 -3.57 -4.41 -4.56
N ASP A 67 -2.84 -4.96 -3.60
CA ASP A 67 -3.10 -6.29 -3.05
C ASP A 67 -2.47 -6.42 -1.66
N ALA A 68 -2.80 -7.54 -1.02
CA ALA A 68 -2.20 -7.97 0.24
C ALA A 68 -1.87 -9.46 0.15
N ALA A 69 -0.85 -9.87 0.88
CA ALA A 69 -0.40 -11.26 0.89
C ALA A 69 -0.06 -11.69 2.32
N PRO A 70 -0.27 -12.97 2.65
CA PRO A 70 0.18 -13.51 3.92
C PRO A 70 1.67 -13.86 3.85
N ILE A 71 2.36 -13.77 4.98
CA ILE A 71 3.75 -14.19 5.10
C ILE A 71 3.83 -15.32 6.13
N ALA A 72 4.69 -16.29 5.86
CA ALA A 72 4.75 -17.55 6.63
C ALA A 72 5.03 -17.35 8.12
N ASN A 73 5.59 -16.23 8.52
CA ASN A 73 5.86 -15.91 9.94
C ASN A 73 4.67 -15.27 10.67
N GLY A 74 3.49 -15.20 10.04
CA GLY A 74 2.30 -14.58 10.61
C GLY A 74 2.14 -13.11 10.28
N SER A 75 3.05 -12.53 9.52
CA SER A 75 2.95 -11.15 9.05
C SER A 75 1.96 -11.01 7.89
N LEU A 76 1.56 -9.76 7.63
CA LEU A 76 0.84 -9.36 6.41
C LEU A 76 1.72 -8.44 5.59
N GLN A 77 1.61 -8.54 4.27
CA GLN A 77 2.27 -7.62 3.36
C GLN A 77 1.22 -6.88 2.55
N LEU A 78 1.31 -5.56 2.53
CA LEU A 78 0.51 -4.70 1.65
C LEU A 78 1.37 -4.27 0.48
N GLU A 79 0.78 -4.26 -0.72
CA GLU A 79 1.51 -3.96 -1.94
C GLU A 79 0.85 -2.81 -2.70
N TRP A 80 1.64 -1.78 -3.01
CA TRP A 80 1.24 -0.69 -3.90
C TRP A 80 2.04 -0.82 -5.19
N ARG A 81 1.37 -0.66 -6.32
CA ARG A 81 2.01 -0.72 -7.63
C ARG A 81 1.65 0.49 -8.47
N SER A 82 2.66 1.03 -9.14
CA SER A 82 2.48 2.03 -10.20
C SER A 82 3.60 1.88 -11.21
N PRO A 83 3.44 2.44 -12.43
CA PRO A 83 4.53 2.39 -13.41
C PRO A 83 5.83 3.04 -12.93
N GLN A 84 5.75 4.01 -12.03
CA GLN A 84 6.90 4.80 -11.57
C GLN A 84 7.48 4.32 -10.25
N GLY A 85 6.80 3.42 -9.56
CA GLY A 85 7.31 2.92 -8.29
C GLY A 85 6.37 1.92 -7.63
N ASN A 86 6.96 1.04 -6.85
CA ASN A 86 6.25 0.03 -6.08
C ASN A 86 6.62 0.17 -4.61
N LEU A 87 5.68 -0.14 -3.75
CA LEU A 87 5.90 -0.15 -2.31
C LEU A 87 5.35 -1.45 -1.73
N GLU A 88 6.16 -2.09 -0.91
CA GLU A 88 5.74 -3.24 -0.11
C GLU A 88 5.90 -2.87 1.36
N VAL A 89 4.86 -3.09 2.15
CA VAL A 89 4.88 -2.86 3.60
C VAL A 89 4.55 -4.16 4.29
N GLU A 90 5.47 -4.64 5.10
CA GLU A 90 5.24 -5.81 5.96
C GLU A 90 4.80 -5.35 7.34
N ILE A 91 3.71 -5.93 7.85
CA ILE A 91 3.19 -5.67 9.18
C ILE A 91 3.40 -6.93 10.00
N LYS A 92 4.24 -6.84 11.02
CA LYS A 92 4.72 -8.00 11.78
C LYS A 92 3.85 -8.28 12.99
N PRO A 93 3.87 -9.54 13.51
CA PRO A 93 3.12 -9.88 14.73
C PRO A 93 3.52 -9.07 15.96
N ASP A 94 4.72 -8.51 16.00
CA ASP A 94 5.21 -7.68 17.11
C ASP A 94 4.79 -6.21 16.99
N MET A 95 3.91 -5.88 16.03
CA MET A 95 3.39 -4.56 15.74
C MET A 95 4.36 -3.64 14.97
N SER A 96 5.57 -4.10 14.64
CA SER A 96 6.50 -3.30 13.85
C SER A 96 6.17 -3.37 12.37
N PHE A 97 6.62 -2.36 11.64
CA PHE A 97 6.51 -2.29 10.19
C PHE A 97 7.89 -2.36 9.56
N SER A 98 7.93 -2.90 8.36
CA SER A 98 9.09 -2.81 7.47
C SER A 98 8.59 -2.41 6.09
N TYR A 99 9.43 -1.76 5.29
CA TYR A 99 9.01 -1.40 3.94
C TYR A 99 10.16 -1.52 2.95
N LEU A 100 9.76 -1.72 1.69
CA LEU A 100 10.64 -1.62 0.52
C LEU A 100 9.96 -0.72 -0.50
N LEU A 101 10.56 0.41 -0.78
CA LEU A 101 10.12 1.34 -1.83
C LEU A 101 11.08 1.22 -3.01
N ILE A 102 10.52 0.94 -4.18
CA ILE A 102 11.28 0.85 -5.43
C ILE A 102 10.83 1.99 -6.32
N LYS A 103 11.76 2.87 -6.73
CA LYS A 103 11.47 4.02 -7.61
C LYS A 103 12.23 3.88 -8.91
N GLY A 104 11.61 4.33 -10.00
CA GLY A 104 12.24 4.33 -11.31
C GLY A 104 12.09 3.04 -12.07
N GLU A 105 12.71 2.96 -13.24
CA GLU A 105 12.61 1.83 -14.15
C GLU A 105 13.99 1.36 -14.62
N GLY A 106 14.09 0.07 -14.93
CA GLY A 106 15.29 -0.53 -15.51
C GLY A 106 16.52 -0.33 -14.64
N SER A 107 17.61 0.13 -15.24
CA SER A 107 18.88 0.38 -14.55
C SER A 107 18.83 1.61 -13.65
N GLU A 108 17.82 2.46 -13.81
CA GLU A 108 17.63 3.68 -13.00
C GLU A 108 16.86 3.40 -11.71
N ARG A 109 16.54 2.14 -11.41
CA ARG A 109 15.77 1.78 -10.21
C ARG A 109 16.58 2.07 -8.96
N LYS A 110 15.90 2.68 -7.99
CA LYS A 110 16.42 2.95 -6.66
C LYS A 110 15.58 2.24 -5.63
N PHE A 111 16.25 1.71 -4.62
CA PHE A 111 15.63 0.94 -3.55
C PHE A 111 15.81 1.68 -2.23
N ASP A 112 14.73 1.80 -1.46
CA ASP A 112 14.75 2.33 -0.11
C ASP A 112 14.07 1.31 0.79
N GLU A 113 14.84 0.68 1.66
CA GLU A 113 14.36 -0.40 2.52
C GLU A 113 14.67 -0.06 3.97
N LYS A 114 13.68 -0.22 4.84
CA LYS A 114 13.85 -0.03 6.28
C LYS A 114 13.07 -1.07 7.05
N ASN A 115 13.66 -1.53 8.15
CA ASN A 115 13.05 -2.45 9.09
C ASN A 115 12.72 -1.73 10.40
N GLU A 116 11.71 -2.24 11.10
CA GLU A 116 11.32 -1.77 12.44
C GLU A 116 11.03 -0.27 12.47
N VAL A 117 10.20 0.17 11.51
CA VAL A 117 9.78 1.56 11.42
C VAL A 117 8.42 1.76 12.08
N SER A 118 8.12 3.03 12.40
CA SER A 118 6.85 3.42 13.00
C SER A 118 5.75 3.60 11.94
N LEU A 119 4.51 3.68 12.42
CA LEU A 119 3.37 3.99 11.55
C LEU A 119 3.58 5.32 10.81
N SER A 120 4.09 6.35 11.50
CA SER A 120 4.31 7.65 10.85
C SER A 120 5.37 7.59 9.76
N GLU A 121 6.39 6.76 9.90
CA GLU A 121 7.38 6.54 8.84
C GLU A 121 6.78 5.83 7.64
N VAL A 122 5.90 4.85 7.87
CA VAL A 122 5.18 4.19 6.78
C VAL A 122 4.26 5.17 6.05
N LEU A 123 3.51 5.99 6.79
CA LEU A 123 2.65 7.02 6.19
C LEU A 123 3.46 8.00 5.34
N ASN A 124 4.65 8.36 5.80
CA ASN A 124 5.54 9.22 5.04
C ASN A 124 5.97 8.59 3.72
N VAL A 125 6.31 7.31 3.73
CA VAL A 125 6.71 6.60 2.50
C VAL A 125 5.53 6.40 1.54
N VAL A 126 4.33 6.15 2.05
CA VAL A 126 3.12 6.11 1.21
C VAL A 126 2.85 7.48 0.59
N SER A 127 3.07 8.55 1.36
CA SER A 127 2.94 9.93 0.84
C SER A 127 3.94 10.20 -0.29
N GLN A 128 5.17 9.71 -0.18
CA GLN A 128 6.15 9.82 -1.27
C GLN A 128 5.65 9.12 -2.54
N LEU A 129 5.10 7.92 -2.41
CA LEU A 129 4.53 7.19 -3.54
C LEU A 129 3.35 7.95 -4.15
N ALA A 130 2.47 8.52 -3.33
CA ALA A 130 1.34 9.32 -3.79
C ALA A 130 1.81 10.53 -4.61
N THR A 131 2.88 11.19 -4.18
CA THR A 131 3.48 12.30 -4.93
C THR A 131 4.00 11.85 -6.29
N ILE A 132 4.66 10.71 -6.36
CA ILE A 132 5.14 10.14 -7.62
C ILE A 132 3.96 9.87 -8.58
N ILE A 133 2.89 9.26 -8.09
CA ILE A 133 1.70 8.95 -8.87
C ILE A 133 1.03 10.25 -9.36
N GLN A 134 0.91 11.25 -8.48
CA GLN A 134 0.29 12.53 -8.82
C GLN A 134 1.06 13.27 -9.92
N ILE A 135 2.39 13.32 -9.82
CA ILE A 135 3.25 13.95 -10.82
C ILE A 135 3.06 13.28 -12.18
N SER A 136 3.07 11.94 -12.22
CA SER A 136 2.87 11.19 -13.46
C SER A 136 1.51 11.45 -14.09
N SER A 137 0.45 11.54 -13.29
CA SER A 137 -0.89 11.85 -13.76
C SER A 137 -0.97 13.24 -14.36
N GLN A 138 -0.34 14.22 -13.72
CA GLN A 138 -0.29 15.59 -14.23
C GLN A 138 0.45 15.65 -15.57
N ASN A 139 1.57 14.95 -15.68
CA ASN A 139 2.34 14.91 -16.92
C ASN A 139 1.55 14.27 -18.06
N CYS A 140 0.78 13.24 -17.79
CA CYS A 140 -0.07 12.59 -18.79
C CYS A 140 -1.21 13.48 -19.28
N HIS A 141 -1.66 14.43 -18.47
CA HIS A 141 -2.76 15.33 -18.79
C HIS A 141 -2.31 16.72 -19.23
N ASP A 142 -1.01 16.97 -19.34
CA ASP A 142 -0.46 18.24 -19.79
C ASP A 142 -0.74 18.40 -21.28
N PRO A 143 -1.45 19.48 -21.70
CA PRO A 143 -1.74 19.70 -23.12
C PRO A 143 -0.50 19.81 -24.01
N SER A 144 0.64 20.21 -23.46
CA SER A 144 1.88 20.32 -24.24
C SER A 144 2.34 18.98 -24.82
N PHE A 145 1.96 17.88 -24.19
CA PHE A 145 2.25 16.55 -24.71
C PHE A 145 1.45 16.22 -25.97
N LEU A 146 0.26 16.81 -26.11
CA LEU A 146 -0.63 16.53 -27.23
C LEU A 146 -0.28 17.37 -28.48
N ASN A 147 0.47 18.43 -28.30
CA ASN A 147 0.80 19.38 -29.37
C ASN A 147 2.19 19.17 -29.98
N ASN A 148 2.90 18.14 -29.57
CA ASN A 148 4.24 17.84 -30.06
C ASN A 148 4.24 16.79 -31.18
N ASN A 149 3.34 16.95 -32.12
CA ASN A 149 3.30 16.10 -33.30
C ASN A 149 3.75 16.86 -34.53
#